data_882b9b71d42a93a5fedd2b554e30e2a0
#
_entry.id   882b9b71d42a93a5fedd2b554e30e2a0
#
_cell.length_a   1.000
_cell.length_b   1.000
_cell.length_c   1.000
_cell.angle_alpha   90.00
_cell.angle_beta   90.00
_cell.angle_gamma   90.00
#
_symmetry.space_group_name_H-M   'P 1'
#
loop_
_entity.id
_entity.type
_entity.pdbx_description
1 polymer ?
#
loop_
_entity_poly.entity_id
_entity_poly.type
_entity_poly.pdbx_seq_one_letter_code
_entity_poly.pdbx_strand_id
1 'polypeptide(L)'
;LRDICAIAEQKNMAIASFNVPSLEATRAALDAAEETGYPVILSHAEGHDAFTPLDAMGPTMVALAERSSAMVCVHLDHCENLSYMRRALEMGFTGAMYDGSMEPYEVNIENSQRAADMCASFDCGLECELGSMGTRENGVGHENDHVSEAVYTDPEQADEFIKETGLDILACSFGTVHGIYKGEPHLNFDVLTEIRKRNNVPLVMHGGSGVSDDDYRKAIDAGIRKINYY
;
A
#
# COMPACT_ATOMS: atom_id res chain seq x y z
N LEU A 1 8.31 -7.52 0.30
CA LEU A 1 7.17 -7.02 1.06
C LEU A 1 6.87 -7.91 2.28
N ARG A 2 6.73 -9.24 2.11
CA ARG A 2 6.40 -10.20 3.19
C ARG A 2 7.38 -10.12 4.36
N ASP A 3 8.68 -10.15 4.10
CA ASP A 3 9.71 -10.11 5.15
C ASP A 3 9.69 -8.78 5.94
N ILE A 4 9.49 -7.68 5.24
CA ILE A 4 9.36 -6.35 5.85
C ILE A 4 8.14 -6.29 6.77
N CYS A 5 6.99 -6.81 6.33
CA CYS A 5 5.78 -6.88 7.14
C CYS A 5 5.94 -7.85 8.33
N ALA A 6 6.67 -8.95 8.17
CA ALA A 6 6.98 -9.86 9.29
C ALA A 6 7.82 -9.17 10.38
N ILE A 7 8.80 -8.33 9.99
CA ILE A 7 9.57 -7.52 10.93
C ILE A 7 8.66 -6.49 11.63
N ALA A 8 7.79 -5.84 10.86
CA ALA A 8 6.82 -4.88 11.41
C ALA A 8 5.91 -5.52 12.48
N GLU A 9 5.41 -6.73 12.21
CA GLU A 9 4.62 -7.50 13.17
C GLU A 9 5.41 -7.81 14.44
N GLN A 10 6.61 -8.37 14.31
CA GLN A 10 7.43 -8.76 15.45
C GLN A 10 7.79 -7.58 16.36
N LYS A 11 7.95 -6.39 15.78
CA LYS A 11 8.36 -5.19 16.51
C LYS A 11 7.19 -4.29 16.90
N ASN A 12 5.96 -4.64 16.55
CA ASN A 12 4.76 -3.79 16.67
C ASN A 12 5.02 -2.38 16.13
N MET A 13 5.42 -2.30 14.86
CA MET A 13 5.71 -1.04 14.18
C MET A 13 5.09 -1.03 12.79
N ALA A 14 5.00 0.11 12.15
CA ALA A 14 4.71 0.21 10.72
C ALA A 14 5.96 0.65 9.95
N ILE A 15 6.09 0.15 8.72
CA ILE A 15 7.15 0.53 7.80
C ILE A 15 6.62 1.65 6.90
N ALA A 16 7.44 2.69 6.74
CA ALA A 16 7.13 3.77 5.83
C ALA A 16 7.25 3.32 4.37
N SER A 17 6.22 3.62 3.60
CA SER A 17 6.17 3.42 2.15
C SER A 17 6.13 4.80 1.49
N PHE A 18 7.23 5.17 0.83
CA PHE A 18 7.36 6.47 0.18
C PHE A 18 7.17 6.36 -1.32
N ASN A 19 6.23 7.11 -1.87
CA ASN A 19 6.17 7.31 -3.31
C ASN A 19 7.35 8.18 -3.73
N VAL A 20 8.21 7.65 -4.59
CA VAL A 20 9.48 8.27 -4.96
C VAL A 20 9.47 8.70 -6.43
N PRO A 21 8.99 9.93 -6.73
CA PRO A 21 8.82 10.41 -8.10
C PRO A 21 10.13 10.84 -8.77
N SER A 22 11.27 10.78 -8.06
CA SER A 22 12.56 11.18 -8.60
C SER A 22 13.73 10.39 -7.99
N LEU A 23 14.88 10.48 -8.65
CA LEU A 23 16.13 9.91 -8.13
C LEU A 23 16.52 10.48 -6.76
N GLU A 24 16.29 11.78 -6.56
CA GLU A 24 16.61 12.46 -5.30
C GLU A 24 15.73 11.95 -4.16
N ALA A 25 14.42 11.79 -4.39
CA ALA A 25 13.50 11.22 -3.41
C ALA A 25 13.87 9.76 -3.07
N THR A 26 14.19 8.96 -4.10
CA THR A 26 14.65 7.58 -3.91
C THR A 26 15.89 7.53 -3.03
N ARG A 27 16.91 8.34 -3.32
CA ARG A 27 18.14 8.40 -2.52
C ARG A 27 17.88 8.88 -1.10
N ALA A 28 17.09 9.92 -0.91
CA ALA A 28 16.77 10.43 0.41
C ALA A 28 16.08 9.37 1.30
N ALA A 29 15.16 8.59 0.74
CA ALA A 29 14.51 7.49 1.45
C ALA A 29 15.51 6.38 1.83
N LEU A 30 16.44 6.03 0.92
CA LEU A 30 17.47 5.03 1.19
C LEU A 30 18.49 5.54 2.23
N ASP A 31 18.98 6.76 2.07
CA ASP A 31 19.94 7.37 3.03
C ASP A 31 19.34 7.40 4.45
N ALA A 32 18.05 7.76 4.58
CA ALA A 32 17.35 7.73 5.86
C ALA A 32 17.21 6.31 6.44
N ALA A 33 16.92 5.32 5.59
CA ALA A 33 16.83 3.92 6.02
C ALA A 33 18.19 3.38 6.48
N GLU A 34 19.28 3.70 5.77
CA GLU A 34 20.65 3.31 6.13
C GLU A 34 21.11 3.98 7.43
N GLU A 35 20.81 5.28 7.60
CA GLU A 35 21.18 6.03 8.80
C GLU A 35 20.44 5.53 10.05
N THR A 36 19.15 5.21 9.90
CA THR A 36 18.31 4.79 11.02
C THR A 36 18.37 3.29 11.30
N GLY A 37 18.77 2.49 10.31
CA GLY A 37 18.75 1.02 10.37
C GLY A 37 17.36 0.41 10.30
N TYR A 38 16.32 1.18 9.91
CA TYR A 38 14.98 0.68 9.70
C TYR A 38 14.74 0.28 8.23
N PRO A 39 13.91 -0.75 7.99
CA PRO A 39 13.46 -1.08 6.64
C PRO A 39 12.67 0.07 6.00
N VAL A 40 12.66 0.12 4.67
CA VAL A 40 11.88 1.10 3.90
C VAL A 40 11.21 0.44 2.70
N ILE A 41 10.05 0.96 2.31
CA ILE A 41 9.37 0.61 1.07
C ILE A 41 9.49 1.80 0.12
N LEU A 42 10.05 1.57 -1.06
CA LEU A 42 10.10 2.53 -2.17
C LEU A 42 8.94 2.22 -3.11
N SER A 43 8.02 3.14 -3.27
CA SER A 43 6.81 2.94 -4.06
C SER A 43 6.80 3.73 -5.35
N HIS A 44 6.28 3.08 -6.40
CA HIS A 44 5.97 3.69 -7.69
C HIS A 44 4.50 3.43 -8.00
N ALA A 45 3.70 4.48 -8.16
CA ALA A 45 2.28 4.34 -8.49
C ALA A 45 2.06 4.30 -10.00
N GLU A 46 1.17 3.40 -10.50
CA GLU A 46 0.79 3.36 -11.92
C GLU A 46 0.27 4.73 -12.41
N GLY A 47 -0.52 5.42 -11.57
CA GLY A 47 -1.04 6.75 -11.89
C GLY A 47 0.03 7.83 -12.14
N HIS A 48 1.28 7.59 -11.75
CA HIS A 48 2.39 8.50 -11.98
C HIS A 48 3.13 8.26 -13.30
N ASP A 49 2.80 7.23 -14.07
CA ASP A 49 3.53 6.82 -15.28
C ASP A 49 3.68 7.96 -16.32
N ALA A 50 2.70 8.85 -16.41
CA ALA A 50 2.72 9.96 -17.36
C ALA A 50 3.87 10.98 -17.13
N PHE A 51 4.34 11.14 -15.88
CA PHE A 51 5.42 12.07 -15.51
C PHE A 51 6.63 11.37 -14.90
N THR A 52 6.46 10.15 -14.45
CA THR A 52 7.53 9.30 -13.93
C THR A 52 7.38 7.89 -14.53
N PRO A 53 7.80 7.69 -15.80
CA PRO A 53 7.60 6.42 -16.48
C PRO A 53 8.24 5.24 -15.74
N LEU A 54 7.51 4.12 -15.62
CA LEU A 54 7.99 2.88 -14.99
C LEU A 54 9.31 2.41 -15.61
N ASP A 55 9.42 2.47 -16.94
CA ASP A 55 10.61 2.00 -17.67
C ASP A 55 11.89 2.80 -17.33
N ALA A 56 11.74 4.01 -16.81
CA ALA A 56 12.86 4.84 -16.37
C ALA A 56 13.12 4.69 -14.86
N MET A 57 12.08 4.79 -14.04
CA MET A 57 12.22 4.77 -12.58
C MET A 57 12.33 3.37 -12.01
N GLY A 58 11.61 2.39 -12.54
CA GLY A 58 11.62 1.02 -12.03
C GLY A 58 13.02 0.42 -11.95
N PRO A 59 13.78 0.34 -13.06
CA PRO A 59 15.16 -0.16 -13.03
C PRO A 59 16.08 0.67 -12.13
N THR A 60 15.84 1.98 -12.03
CA THR A 60 16.63 2.86 -11.15
C THR A 60 16.38 2.55 -9.68
N MET A 61 15.12 2.40 -9.28
CA MET A 61 14.74 2.04 -7.90
C MET A 61 15.33 0.67 -7.51
N VAL A 62 15.19 -0.34 -8.37
CA VAL A 62 15.72 -1.69 -8.14
C VAL A 62 17.24 -1.64 -7.98
N ALA A 63 17.95 -1.00 -8.93
CA ALA A 63 19.41 -0.92 -8.87
C ALA A 63 19.95 -0.17 -7.63
N LEU A 64 19.22 0.81 -7.14
CA LEU A 64 19.59 1.53 -5.91
C LEU A 64 19.26 0.70 -4.66
N ALA A 65 18.10 0.05 -4.63
CA ALA A 65 17.71 -0.85 -3.54
C ALA A 65 18.71 -2.01 -3.35
N GLU A 66 19.16 -2.65 -4.45
CA GLU A 66 20.15 -3.73 -4.42
C GLU A 66 21.53 -3.30 -3.86
N ARG A 67 21.86 -2.02 -3.96
CA ARG A 67 23.13 -1.46 -3.45
C ARG A 67 23.03 -0.94 -2.03
N SER A 68 21.83 -0.76 -1.53
CA SER A 68 21.60 -0.25 -0.18
C SER A 68 21.98 -1.30 0.87
N SER A 69 22.52 -0.83 1.99
CA SER A 69 22.73 -1.67 3.18
C SER A 69 21.47 -1.85 4.01
N ALA A 70 20.43 -1.06 3.76
CA ALA A 70 19.12 -1.20 4.40
C ALA A 70 18.31 -2.35 3.78
N MET A 71 17.33 -2.87 4.53
CA MET A 71 16.32 -3.74 3.96
C MET A 71 15.29 -2.90 3.19
N VAL A 72 15.18 -3.14 1.90
CA VAL A 72 14.33 -2.35 0.98
C VAL A 72 13.34 -3.26 0.25
N CYS A 73 12.09 -2.83 0.20
CA CYS A 73 11.11 -3.36 -0.75
C CYS A 73 10.90 -2.34 -1.86
N VAL A 74 11.04 -2.73 -3.10
CA VAL A 74 10.59 -1.94 -4.25
C VAL A 74 9.17 -2.38 -4.59
N HIS A 75 8.24 -1.45 -4.50
CA HIS A 75 6.80 -1.73 -4.47
C HIS A 75 6.06 -0.99 -5.59
N LEU A 76 5.19 -1.70 -6.29
CA LEU A 76 4.23 -1.10 -7.21
C LEU A 76 2.97 -0.73 -6.43
N ASP A 77 2.57 0.54 -6.49
CA ASP A 77 1.49 1.11 -5.71
C ASP A 77 0.29 1.43 -6.60
N HIS A 78 -0.94 1.22 -6.10
CA HIS A 78 -2.20 1.49 -6.81
C HIS A 78 -2.22 1.05 -8.28
N CYS A 79 -1.93 -0.22 -8.53
CA CYS A 79 -1.94 -0.79 -9.88
C CYS A 79 -3.30 -1.44 -10.19
N GLU A 80 -3.95 -0.97 -11.25
CA GLU A 80 -5.21 -1.51 -11.77
C GLU A 80 -5.00 -2.45 -12.96
N ASN A 81 -3.86 -2.31 -13.64
CA ASN A 81 -3.56 -3.03 -14.87
C ASN A 81 -2.57 -4.18 -14.64
N LEU A 82 -3.07 -5.41 -14.70
CA LEU A 82 -2.23 -6.61 -14.50
C LEU A 82 -1.06 -6.72 -15.51
N SER A 83 -1.18 -6.12 -16.70
CA SER A 83 -0.06 -6.10 -17.66
C SER A 83 1.02 -5.10 -17.23
N TYR A 84 0.64 -3.99 -16.60
CA TYR A 84 1.56 -3.03 -16.00
C TYR A 84 2.26 -3.66 -14.78
N MET A 85 1.50 -4.35 -13.93
CA MET A 85 2.05 -5.11 -12.80
C MET A 85 3.11 -6.11 -13.26
N ARG A 86 2.82 -6.90 -14.30
CA ARG A 86 3.79 -7.86 -14.86
C ARG A 86 5.10 -7.19 -15.25
N ARG A 87 5.05 -6.02 -15.91
CA ARG A 87 6.25 -5.27 -16.30
C ARG A 87 7.09 -4.86 -15.08
N ALA A 88 6.44 -4.38 -14.00
CA ALA A 88 7.12 -4.04 -12.76
C ALA A 88 7.82 -5.27 -12.12
N LEU A 89 7.12 -6.40 -12.08
CA LEU A 89 7.67 -7.65 -11.55
C LEU A 89 8.87 -8.15 -12.38
N GLU A 90 8.79 -8.07 -13.71
CA GLU A 90 9.89 -8.41 -14.63
C GLU A 90 11.13 -7.50 -14.44
N MET A 91 10.96 -6.29 -13.92
CA MET A 91 12.05 -5.38 -13.56
C MET A 91 12.68 -5.66 -12.20
N GLY A 92 12.09 -6.56 -11.39
CA GLY A 92 12.59 -6.93 -10.06
C GLY A 92 11.90 -6.26 -8.88
N PHE A 93 10.68 -5.78 -9.05
CA PHE A 93 9.86 -5.31 -7.92
C PHE A 93 9.58 -6.48 -6.98
N THR A 94 9.70 -6.23 -5.67
CA THR A 94 9.55 -7.24 -4.61
C THR A 94 8.27 -7.11 -3.80
N GLY A 95 7.46 -6.11 -4.13
CA GLY A 95 6.10 -5.89 -3.66
C GLY A 95 5.25 -5.31 -4.77
N ALA A 96 3.98 -5.66 -4.81
CA ALA A 96 3.03 -5.06 -5.74
C ALA A 96 1.64 -4.99 -5.09
N MET A 97 0.91 -3.93 -5.42
CA MET A 97 -0.48 -3.74 -5.03
C MET A 97 -1.38 -3.85 -6.25
N TYR A 98 -2.41 -4.70 -6.16
CA TYR A 98 -3.54 -4.65 -7.07
C TYR A 98 -4.67 -3.84 -6.41
N ASP A 99 -5.08 -2.76 -7.08
CA ASP A 99 -6.16 -1.88 -6.61
C ASP A 99 -7.42 -2.10 -7.44
N GLY A 100 -8.28 -3.00 -6.96
CA GLY A 100 -9.62 -3.25 -7.51
C GLY A 100 -10.73 -2.59 -6.67
N SER A 101 -10.41 -1.63 -5.81
CA SER A 101 -11.35 -1.03 -4.84
C SER A 101 -12.54 -0.32 -5.50
N MET A 102 -12.40 0.11 -6.76
CA MET A 102 -13.46 0.73 -7.55
C MET A 102 -14.26 -0.26 -8.40
N GLU A 103 -13.83 -1.51 -8.48
CA GLU A 103 -14.53 -2.57 -9.21
C GLU A 103 -15.62 -3.21 -8.34
N PRO A 104 -16.59 -3.91 -8.94
CA PRO A 104 -17.49 -4.78 -8.19
C PRO A 104 -16.70 -5.82 -7.37
N TYR A 105 -17.21 -6.16 -6.19
CA TYR A 105 -16.51 -7.03 -5.23
C TYR A 105 -15.98 -8.33 -5.84
N GLU A 106 -16.81 -9.02 -6.63
CA GLU A 106 -16.46 -10.28 -7.27
C GLU A 106 -15.35 -10.09 -8.33
N VAL A 107 -15.36 -8.95 -9.03
CA VAL A 107 -14.31 -8.60 -10.01
C VAL A 107 -13.00 -8.28 -9.30
N ASN A 108 -13.07 -7.58 -8.15
CA ASN A 108 -11.90 -7.33 -7.33
C ASN A 108 -11.28 -8.65 -6.85
N ILE A 109 -12.08 -9.60 -6.35
CA ILE A 109 -11.61 -10.94 -5.96
C ILE A 109 -10.92 -11.64 -7.14
N GLU A 110 -11.58 -11.76 -8.29
CA GLU A 110 -11.04 -12.47 -9.45
C GLU A 110 -9.70 -11.89 -9.91
N ASN A 111 -9.61 -10.57 -10.01
CA ASN A 111 -8.37 -9.92 -10.42
C ASN A 111 -7.29 -9.98 -9.34
N SER A 112 -7.65 -9.90 -8.06
CA SER A 112 -6.72 -10.08 -6.95
C SER A 112 -6.13 -11.50 -6.92
N GLN A 113 -6.92 -12.53 -7.21
CA GLN A 113 -6.43 -13.91 -7.35
C GLN A 113 -5.43 -14.03 -8.51
N ARG A 114 -5.72 -13.41 -9.66
CA ARG A 114 -4.79 -13.36 -10.80
C ARG A 114 -3.49 -12.62 -10.47
N ALA A 115 -3.60 -11.53 -9.69
CA ALA A 115 -2.44 -10.81 -9.17
C ALA A 115 -1.63 -11.69 -8.20
N ALA A 116 -2.30 -12.47 -7.32
CA ALA A 116 -1.64 -13.38 -6.39
C ALA A 116 -0.84 -14.46 -7.11
N ASP A 117 -1.43 -15.11 -8.13
CA ASP A 117 -0.74 -16.11 -8.96
C ASP A 117 0.48 -15.50 -9.68
N MET A 118 0.33 -14.26 -10.17
CA MET A 118 1.41 -13.55 -10.82
C MET A 118 2.52 -13.21 -9.81
N CYS A 119 2.22 -12.62 -8.68
CA CYS A 119 3.20 -12.29 -7.64
C CYS A 119 3.92 -13.54 -7.13
N ALA A 120 3.20 -14.65 -6.94
CA ALA A 120 3.80 -15.92 -6.54
C ALA A 120 4.83 -16.42 -7.56
N SER A 121 4.61 -16.22 -8.87
CA SER A 121 5.54 -16.64 -9.91
C SER A 121 6.86 -15.84 -9.93
N PHE A 122 6.90 -14.66 -9.31
CA PHE A 122 8.06 -13.79 -9.18
C PHE A 122 8.61 -13.70 -7.74
N ASP A 123 8.10 -14.52 -6.82
CA ASP A 123 8.41 -14.43 -5.38
C ASP A 123 8.17 -13.02 -4.79
N CYS A 124 7.17 -12.33 -5.29
CA CYS A 124 6.76 -10.99 -4.88
C CYS A 124 5.63 -11.05 -3.86
N GLY A 125 5.62 -10.14 -2.88
CA GLY A 125 4.49 -9.99 -1.95
C GLY A 125 3.37 -9.17 -2.57
N LEU A 126 2.12 -9.59 -2.32
CA LEU A 126 0.90 -8.94 -2.84
C LEU A 126 0.17 -8.15 -1.76
N GLU A 127 -0.13 -6.90 -2.10
CA GLU A 127 -1.11 -6.04 -1.43
C GLU A 127 -2.38 -5.96 -2.26
N CYS A 128 -3.56 -5.98 -1.61
CA CYS A 128 -4.81 -5.64 -2.27
C CYS A 128 -5.61 -4.66 -1.43
N GLU A 129 -6.53 -3.92 -2.07
CA GLU A 129 -7.40 -2.95 -1.40
C GLU A 129 -8.85 -3.41 -1.37
N LEU A 130 -9.48 -3.22 -0.22
CA LEU A 130 -10.92 -3.43 -0.02
C LEU A 130 -11.54 -2.21 0.69
N GLY A 131 -12.61 -1.70 0.12
CA GLY A 131 -13.24 -0.45 0.53
C GLY A 131 -12.79 0.71 -0.34
N SER A 132 -13.39 1.89 -0.18
CA SER A 132 -13.04 3.07 -0.96
C SER A 132 -12.42 4.12 -0.05
N MET A 133 -11.24 4.60 -0.40
CA MET A 133 -10.55 5.68 0.31
C MET A 133 -10.79 7.07 -0.33
N GLY A 134 -11.79 7.19 -1.21
CA GLY A 134 -12.11 8.45 -1.88
C GLY A 134 -11.19 8.75 -3.06
N THR A 135 -10.75 10.01 -3.19
CA THR A 135 -9.95 10.48 -4.35
C THR A 135 -8.61 9.74 -4.45
N ARG A 136 -8.26 9.30 -5.64
CA ARG A 136 -6.97 8.65 -5.92
C ARG A 136 -5.81 9.65 -5.92
N GLU A 137 -4.59 9.19 -5.74
CA GLU A 137 -3.37 10.00 -5.74
C GLU A 137 -3.15 10.81 -7.04
N ASN A 138 -3.71 10.37 -8.16
CA ASN A 138 -3.60 11.06 -9.44
C ASN A 138 -4.50 12.30 -9.58
N GLY A 139 -5.28 12.64 -8.54
CA GLY A 139 -6.17 13.81 -8.57
C GLY A 139 -7.37 13.68 -9.51
N VAL A 140 -7.56 12.54 -10.14
CA VAL A 140 -8.73 12.26 -11.00
C VAL A 140 -9.81 11.65 -10.13
N GLY A 141 -10.41 12.48 -9.27
CA GLY A 141 -11.68 12.18 -8.63
C GLY A 141 -12.82 12.52 -9.59
N HIS A 142 -13.88 11.73 -9.62
CA HIS A 142 -15.11 12.13 -10.31
C HIS A 142 -15.68 13.38 -9.62
N GLU A 143 -16.21 14.36 -10.40
CA GLU A 143 -16.79 15.62 -9.90
C GLU A 143 -17.92 15.46 -8.86
N ASN A 144 -18.35 14.24 -8.58
CA ASN A 144 -19.39 13.87 -7.61
C ASN A 144 -18.86 13.22 -6.33
N ASP A 145 -17.54 13.15 -6.11
CA ASP A 145 -16.97 12.76 -4.83
C ASP A 145 -17.20 13.87 -3.79
N HIS A 146 -18.49 14.11 -3.51
CA HIS A 146 -18.87 14.64 -2.22
C HIS A 146 -18.25 13.69 -1.19
N VAL A 147 -17.58 14.24 -0.17
CA VAL A 147 -17.21 13.57 1.08
C VAL A 147 -18.50 12.97 1.67
N SER A 148 -19.04 11.95 1.03
CA SER A 148 -20.09 11.12 1.55
C SER A 148 -19.40 10.19 2.54
N GLU A 149 -19.94 10.13 3.73
CA GLU A 149 -19.62 9.29 4.87
C GLU A 149 -18.54 8.23 4.54
N ALA A 150 -17.38 8.35 5.21
CA ALA A 150 -16.27 7.43 4.98
C ALA A 150 -16.79 5.99 4.94
N VAL A 151 -16.70 5.36 3.80
CA VAL A 151 -17.14 3.96 3.65
C VAL A 151 -16.06 3.11 4.27
N TYR A 152 -16.24 2.76 5.53
CA TYR A 152 -15.32 1.86 6.23
C TYR A 152 -15.39 0.47 5.64
N THR A 153 -14.24 -0.20 5.56
CA THR A 153 -14.18 -1.61 5.18
C THR A 153 -14.98 -2.47 6.18
N ASP A 154 -15.88 -3.29 5.68
CA ASP A 154 -16.62 -4.24 6.52
C ASP A 154 -15.69 -5.39 6.96
N PRO A 155 -15.55 -5.67 8.28
CA PRO A 155 -14.63 -6.69 8.76
C PRO A 155 -14.97 -8.13 8.36
N GLU A 156 -16.24 -8.47 8.10
CA GLU A 156 -16.63 -9.80 7.61
C GLU A 156 -16.25 -9.95 6.16
N GLN A 157 -16.54 -8.93 5.36
CA GLN A 157 -16.17 -8.89 3.95
C GLN A 157 -14.64 -8.91 3.79
N ALA A 158 -13.88 -8.21 4.67
CA ALA A 158 -12.43 -8.26 4.67
C ALA A 158 -11.88 -9.68 4.95
N ASP A 159 -12.46 -10.40 5.90
CA ASP A 159 -12.05 -11.78 6.20
C ASP A 159 -12.33 -12.74 5.04
N GLU A 160 -13.46 -12.59 4.35
CA GLU A 160 -13.78 -13.35 3.13
C GLU A 160 -12.80 -13.00 2.01
N PHE A 161 -12.58 -11.70 1.75
CA PHE A 161 -11.68 -11.21 0.71
C PHE A 161 -10.24 -11.75 0.89
N ILE A 162 -9.72 -11.70 2.11
CA ILE A 162 -8.38 -12.23 2.43
C ILE A 162 -8.29 -13.74 2.12
N LYS A 163 -9.32 -14.51 2.50
CA LYS A 163 -9.34 -15.96 2.26
C LYS A 163 -9.45 -16.32 0.79
N GLU A 164 -10.24 -15.57 0.04
CA GLU A 164 -10.48 -15.81 -1.38
C GLU A 164 -9.28 -15.39 -2.25
N THR A 165 -8.60 -14.32 -1.91
CA THR A 165 -7.55 -13.73 -2.75
C THR A 165 -6.15 -14.27 -2.45
N GLY A 166 -5.88 -14.68 -1.22
CA GLY A 166 -4.56 -15.14 -0.80
C GLY A 166 -3.51 -14.03 -0.78
N LEU A 167 -3.93 -12.77 -0.62
CA LEU A 167 -3.05 -11.62 -0.47
C LEU A 167 -2.12 -11.75 0.75
N ASP A 168 -1.00 -11.03 0.74
CA ASP A 168 -0.04 -11.00 1.85
C ASP A 168 -0.35 -9.86 2.85
N ILE A 169 -0.89 -8.72 2.38
CA ILE A 169 -1.27 -7.57 3.20
C ILE A 169 -2.51 -6.88 2.63
N LEU A 170 -3.35 -6.33 3.51
CA LEU A 170 -4.62 -5.70 3.15
C LEU A 170 -4.60 -4.19 3.39
N ALA A 171 -4.83 -3.41 2.33
CA ALA A 171 -5.20 -2.01 2.44
C ALA A 171 -6.72 -1.90 2.71
N CYS A 172 -7.08 -1.22 3.80
CA CYS A 172 -8.48 -1.10 4.22
C CYS A 172 -8.83 0.34 4.55
N SER A 173 -10.08 0.72 4.26
CA SER A 173 -10.62 2.04 4.59
C SER A 173 -11.12 2.07 6.03
N PHE A 174 -10.58 2.99 6.82
CA PHE A 174 -11.00 3.25 8.19
C PHE A 174 -11.14 4.76 8.50
N GLY A 175 -11.26 5.59 7.44
CA GLY A 175 -11.48 7.03 7.52
C GLY A 175 -10.30 7.88 7.05
N THR A 176 -9.23 7.28 6.56
CA THR A 176 -8.18 8.01 5.85
C THR A 176 -8.61 8.32 4.41
N VAL A 177 -8.08 9.41 3.85
CA VAL A 177 -8.33 9.81 2.46
C VAL A 177 -7.02 10.21 1.79
N HIS A 178 -6.93 9.99 0.49
CA HIS A 178 -5.81 10.51 -0.30
C HIS A 178 -5.91 12.04 -0.48
N GLY A 179 -4.77 12.72 -0.39
CA GLY A 179 -4.68 14.17 -0.59
C GLY A 179 -4.87 14.98 0.69
N ILE A 180 -5.30 16.25 0.54
CA ILE A 180 -5.40 17.19 1.64
C ILE A 180 -6.74 17.01 2.38
N TYR A 181 -6.68 16.72 3.67
CA TYR A 181 -7.86 16.68 4.52
C TYR A 181 -8.54 18.06 4.58
N LYS A 182 -9.84 18.12 4.31
CA LYS A 182 -10.64 19.34 4.41
C LYS A 182 -11.10 19.65 5.85
N GLY A 183 -10.73 18.81 6.81
CA GLY A 183 -11.05 18.88 8.23
C GLY A 183 -10.27 17.85 9.02
N GLU A 184 -10.57 17.67 10.29
CA GLU A 184 -9.96 16.58 11.07
C GLU A 184 -10.46 15.22 10.56
N PRO A 185 -9.57 14.24 10.33
CA PRO A 185 -9.97 12.90 9.89
C PRO A 185 -10.75 12.20 10.99
N HIS A 186 -11.86 11.56 10.63
CA HIS A 186 -12.63 10.71 11.54
C HIS A 186 -12.19 9.24 11.37
N LEU A 187 -11.11 8.86 12.07
CA LEU A 187 -10.53 7.52 11.99
C LEU A 187 -11.27 6.54 12.91
N ASN A 188 -11.68 5.42 12.35
CA ASN A 188 -12.34 4.34 13.08
C ASN A 188 -11.38 3.16 13.31
N PHE A 189 -10.62 3.19 14.40
CA PHE A 189 -9.66 2.16 14.76
C PHE A 189 -10.31 0.82 15.15
N ASP A 190 -11.61 0.83 15.49
CA ASP A 190 -12.35 -0.40 15.81
C ASP A 190 -12.47 -1.29 14.57
N VAL A 191 -12.59 -0.71 13.38
CA VAL A 191 -12.58 -1.46 12.10
C VAL A 191 -11.29 -2.26 11.97
N LEU A 192 -10.12 -1.65 12.18
CA LEU A 192 -8.83 -2.32 12.12
C LEU A 192 -8.75 -3.45 13.13
N THR A 193 -9.17 -3.18 14.37
CA THR A 193 -9.16 -4.16 15.46
C THR A 193 -10.06 -5.35 15.15
N GLU A 194 -11.25 -5.12 14.58
CA GLU A 194 -12.18 -6.20 14.23
C GLU A 194 -11.67 -7.05 13.06
N ILE A 195 -11.04 -6.43 12.05
CA ILE A 195 -10.38 -7.16 10.95
C ILE A 195 -9.25 -8.04 11.53
N ARG A 196 -8.40 -7.48 12.39
CA ARG A 196 -7.28 -8.21 13.01
C ARG A 196 -7.70 -9.34 13.94
N LYS A 197 -8.86 -9.25 14.59
CA LYS A 197 -9.42 -10.37 15.40
C LYS A 197 -9.85 -11.57 14.55
N ARG A 198 -10.25 -11.31 13.30
CA ARG A 198 -10.72 -12.34 12.36
C ARG A 198 -9.57 -12.94 11.56
N ASN A 199 -8.55 -12.16 11.30
CA ASN A 199 -7.44 -12.51 10.43
C ASN A 199 -6.12 -11.94 10.93
N ASN A 200 -5.01 -12.65 10.64
CA ASN A 200 -3.66 -12.23 11.04
C ASN A 200 -2.88 -11.49 9.92
N VAL A 201 -3.52 -11.20 8.78
CA VAL A 201 -2.88 -10.47 7.69
C VAL A 201 -2.53 -9.05 8.14
N PRO A 202 -1.30 -8.57 7.92
CA PRO A 202 -0.91 -7.20 8.20
C PRO A 202 -1.81 -6.20 7.46
N LEU A 203 -2.11 -5.06 8.09
CA LEU A 203 -2.94 -4.02 7.49
C LEU A 203 -2.09 -2.86 6.98
N VAL A 204 -2.60 -2.18 5.96
CA VAL A 204 -1.99 -1.02 5.35
C VAL A 204 -2.88 0.20 5.54
N MET A 205 -2.23 1.32 5.83
CA MET A 205 -2.83 2.64 5.89
C MET A 205 -2.38 3.44 4.67
N HIS A 206 -3.31 3.71 3.76
CA HIS A 206 -3.16 4.73 2.73
C HIS A 206 -3.63 6.10 3.24
N GLY A 207 -3.26 7.18 2.56
CA GLY A 207 -3.67 8.53 2.95
C GLY A 207 -3.12 8.98 4.31
N GLY A 208 -1.90 8.56 4.65
CA GLY A 208 -1.27 8.87 5.94
C GLY A 208 -0.88 10.34 6.10
N SER A 209 -0.60 11.06 5.02
CA SER A 209 -0.15 12.44 5.08
C SER A 209 -1.17 13.36 5.77
N GLY A 210 -0.76 14.01 6.86
CA GLY A 210 -1.63 14.92 7.63
C GLY A 210 -2.36 14.26 8.81
N VAL A 211 -2.15 12.98 9.07
CA VAL A 211 -2.64 12.30 10.28
C VAL A 211 -1.74 12.66 11.47
N SER A 212 -2.31 12.74 12.67
CA SER A 212 -1.57 13.08 13.87
C SER A 212 -0.66 11.94 14.35
N ASP A 213 0.43 12.27 15.06
CA ASP A 213 1.33 11.27 15.66
C ASP A 213 0.60 10.28 16.56
N ASP A 214 -0.41 10.75 17.30
CA ASP A 214 -1.20 9.90 18.21
C ASP A 214 -2.09 8.94 17.42
N ASP A 215 -2.64 9.36 16.30
CA ASP A 215 -3.45 8.50 15.45
C ASP A 215 -2.61 7.49 14.68
N TYR A 216 -1.38 7.85 14.28
CA TYR A 216 -0.42 6.87 13.78
C TYR A 216 -0.14 5.76 14.81
N ARG A 217 0.09 6.11 16.08
CA ARG A 217 0.33 5.12 17.15
C ARG A 217 -0.88 4.22 17.35
N LYS A 218 -2.10 4.78 17.40
CA LYS A 218 -3.34 4.00 17.51
C LYS A 218 -3.53 3.06 16.31
N ALA A 219 -3.23 3.51 15.10
CA ALA A 219 -3.32 2.69 13.88
C ALA A 219 -2.32 1.51 13.95
N ILE A 220 -1.08 1.75 14.37
CA ILE A 220 -0.06 0.71 14.57
C ILE A 220 -0.52 -0.29 15.64
N ASP A 221 -1.02 0.19 16.77
CA ASP A 221 -1.53 -0.67 17.84
C ASP A 221 -2.75 -1.49 17.39
N ALA A 222 -3.55 -0.96 16.47
CA ALA A 222 -4.69 -1.65 15.86
C ALA A 222 -4.31 -2.61 14.71
N GLY A 223 -3.04 -2.68 14.31
CA GLY A 223 -2.55 -3.68 13.35
C GLY A 223 -2.05 -3.15 12.02
N ILE A 224 -1.92 -1.84 11.84
CA ILE A 224 -1.24 -1.27 10.66
C ILE A 224 0.25 -1.60 10.70
N ARG A 225 0.78 -2.10 9.57
CA ARG A 225 2.19 -2.51 9.42
C ARG A 225 2.90 -1.84 8.24
N LYS A 226 2.16 -1.22 7.34
CA LYS A 226 2.67 -0.37 6.25
C LYS A 226 1.88 0.93 6.25
N ILE A 227 2.56 2.04 6.06
CA ILE A 227 1.94 3.37 5.97
C ILE A 227 2.45 4.07 4.71
N ASN A 228 1.53 4.42 3.81
CA ASN A 228 1.85 5.20 2.63
C ASN A 228 1.94 6.68 3.00
N TYR A 229 3.06 7.29 2.57
CA TYR A 229 3.36 8.70 2.76
C TYR A 229 3.84 9.31 1.44
N TYR A 230 3.16 10.40 1.01
CA TYR A 230 3.47 11.11 -0.24
C TYR A 230 3.56 12.61 -0.03
#